data_d8bcf005a0468d99656f5cb4b7e3b4e9
#
_entry.id   d8bcf005a0468d99656f5cb4b7e3b4e9
#
_cell.length_a   1.000
_cell.length_b   1.000
_cell.length_c   1.000
_cell.angle_alpha   90.00
_cell.angle_beta   90.00
_cell.angle_gamma   90.00
#
_symmetry.space_group_name_H-M   'P 1'
#
loop_
_entity.id
_entity.type
_entity.pdbx_description
1 polymer ?
#
loop_
_entity_poly.entity_id
_entity_poly.type
_entity_poly.pdbx_seq_one_letter_code
_entity_poly.pdbx_strand_id
1 'polypeptide(L)' 'MNEFVTETLILDLLEWLAKSDRTYEEVMDAWRTSCPKLPVWEDANDRGLVITQQVQGLSVVRITSSGRAVLKQRNL' A
#
# COMPACT_ATOMS: atom_id res chain seq x y z
N MET A 1 -0.86 -19.63 -6.88
CA MET A 1 -0.24 -18.34 -6.64
C MET A 1 0.51 -18.32 -5.32
N ASN A 2 1.63 -17.67 -5.29
CA ASN A 2 2.51 -17.68 -4.13
C ASN A 2 2.17 -16.53 -3.18
N GLU A 3 1.66 -16.86 -2.00
CA GLU A 3 1.31 -15.86 -0.98
C GLU A 3 2.53 -15.06 -0.52
N PHE A 4 3.68 -15.72 -0.53
CA PHE A 4 4.93 -15.09 -0.11
C PHE A 4 5.27 -13.90 -1.02
N VAL A 5 5.05 -14.05 -2.31
CA VAL A 5 5.29 -12.95 -3.26
C VAL A 5 4.34 -11.79 -2.97
N THR A 6 3.08 -12.09 -2.70
CA THR A 6 2.08 -11.06 -2.37
C THR A 6 2.48 -10.32 -1.11
N GLU A 7 2.91 -11.05 -0.09
CA GLU A 7 3.35 -10.42 1.17
C GLU A 7 4.52 -9.48 0.95
N THR A 8 5.50 -9.91 0.17
CA THR A 8 6.66 -9.07 -0.14
C THR A 8 6.25 -7.80 -0.85
N LEU A 9 5.34 -7.90 -1.80
CA LEU A 9 4.88 -6.73 -2.55
C LEU A 9 4.07 -5.79 -1.67
N ILE A 10 3.29 -6.33 -0.73
CA ILE A 10 2.56 -5.49 0.23
C ILE A 10 3.56 -4.69 1.07
N LEU A 11 4.63 -5.33 1.53
CA LEU A 11 5.65 -4.64 2.32
C LEU A 11 6.33 -3.54 1.50
N ASP A 12 6.57 -3.79 0.23
CA ASP A 12 7.15 -2.78 -0.65
C ASP A 12 6.21 -1.57 -0.79
N LEU A 13 4.93 -1.83 -0.94
CA LEU A 13 3.92 -0.75 -1.02
C LEU A 13 3.92 0.06 0.26
N LEU A 14 3.94 -0.61 1.41
CA LEU A 14 3.92 0.05 2.70
C LEU A 14 5.17 0.89 2.93
N GLU A 15 6.33 0.38 2.54
CA GLU A 15 7.57 1.15 2.63
C GLU A 15 7.51 2.42 1.79
N TRP A 16 6.98 2.29 0.59
CA TRP A 16 6.86 3.42 -0.32
C TRP A 16 5.95 4.49 0.28
N LEU A 17 4.82 4.06 0.85
CA LEU A 17 3.86 4.99 1.47
C LEU A 17 4.39 5.58 2.77
N ALA A 18 5.22 4.83 3.50
CA ALA A 18 5.79 5.32 4.75
C ALA A 18 6.76 6.48 4.53
N LYS A 19 7.36 6.56 3.35
CA LYS A 19 8.29 7.64 3.02
C LYS A 19 7.57 8.95 2.80
N SER A 20 6.40 8.91 2.17
CA SER A 20 5.57 10.09 2.00
C SER A 20 4.19 9.65 1.54
N ASP A 21 3.19 10.48 1.83
CA ASP A 21 1.85 10.23 1.32
C ASP A 21 1.85 10.34 -0.20
N ARG A 22 1.01 9.54 -0.85
CA ARG A 22 0.92 9.53 -2.31
C ARG A 22 -0.52 9.78 -2.73
N THR A 23 -0.69 10.40 -3.89
CA THR A 23 -2.03 10.56 -4.43
C THR A 23 -2.52 9.20 -4.95
N TYR A 24 -3.84 9.07 -5.01
CA TYR A 24 -4.45 7.85 -5.54
C TYR A 24 -3.94 7.58 -6.97
N GLU A 25 -3.79 8.63 -7.77
CA GLU A 25 -3.28 8.48 -9.14
C GLU A 25 -1.87 7.93 -9.16
N GLU A 26 -1.01 8.40 -8.26
CA GLU A 26 0.36 7.91 -8.18
C GLU A 26 0.39 6.43 -7.81
N VAL A 27 -0.48 6.04 -6.87
CA VAL A 27 -0.56 4.63 -6.46
C VAL A 27 -1.04 3.77 -7.63
N MET A 28 -2.05 4.23 -8.34
CA MET A 28 -2.58 3.47 -9.47
C MET A 28 -1.54 3.33 -10.57
N ASP A 29 -0.79 4.38 -10.85
CA ASP A 29 0.28 4.30 -11.84
C ASP A 29 1.34 3.27 -11.47
N ALA A 30 1.72 3.26 -10.20
CA ALA A 30 2.80 2.40 -9.74
C ALA A 30 2.34 0.96 -9.46
N TRP A 31 1.07 0.79 -9.01
CA TRP A 31 0.65 -0.48 -8.42
C TRP A 31 -0.56 -1.12 -9.09
N ARG A 32 -1.07 -0.54 -10.14
CA ARG A 32 -2.23 -1.09 -10.85
C ARG A 32 -1.85 -1.63 -12.24
N THR A 33 -0.82 -1.09 -12.83
CA THR A 33 -0.55 -1.28 -14.25
C THR A 33 -0.07 -2.66 -14.64
N SER A 34 0.34 -3.48 -13.69
CA SER A 34 0.79 -4.82 -14.02
C SER A 34 0.35 -5.81 -12.96
N CYS A 35 -0.04 -6.98 -13.43
CA CYS A 35 -0.33 -8.11 -12.59
C CYS A 35 0.98 -8.62 -12.02
N PRO A 36 1.07 -8.94 -10.72
CA PRO A 36 -0.01 -9.08 -9.76
C PRO A 36 -0.22 -7.86 -8.85
N LYS A 37 0.15 -6.69 -9.26
CA LYS A 37 0.13 -5.52 -8.38
C LYS A 37 -1.26 -5.08 -7.96
N LEU A 38 -2.26 -5.28 -8.82
CA LEU A 38 -3.62 -4.91 -8.46
C LEU A 38 -4.15 -5.71 -7.26
N PRO A 39 -3.97 -7.04 -7.21
CA PRO A 39 -4.36 -7.78 -6.01
C PRO A 39 -3.61 -7.33 -4.76
N VAL A 40 -2.37 -6.89 -4.89
CA VAL A 40 -1.60 -6.36 -3.75
C VAL A 40 -2.28 -5.13 -3.18
N TRP A 41 -2.68 -4.20 -4.04
CA TRP A 41 -3.38 -2.99 -3.63
C TRP A 41 -4.69 -3.32 -2.92
N GLU A 42 -5.49 -4.21 -3.52
CA GLU A 42 -6.76 -4.60 -2.94
C GLU A 42 -6.59 -5.29 -1.60
N ASP A 43 -5.60 -6.16 -1.50
CA ASP A 43 -5.33 -6.88 -0.27
C ASP A 43 -4.90 -5.94 0.85
N ALA A 44 -4.06 -4.97 0.54
CA ALA A 44 -3.64 -3.97 1.52
C ALA A 44 -4.83 -3.18 2.06
N ASN A 45 -5.77 -2.84 1.18
CA ASN A 45 -7.00 -2.15 1.61
C ASN A 45 -7.87 -3.04 2.49
N ASP A 46 -8.06 -4.29 2.09
CA ASP A 46 -8.88 -5.24 2.83
C ASP A 46 -8.33 -5.47 4.24
N ARG A 47 -7.03 -5.50 4.37
CA ARG A 47 -6.39 -5.72 5.67
C ARG A 47 -6.32 -4.45 6.52
N GLY A 48 -6.74 -3.31 5.98
CA GLY A 48 -6.69 -2.04 6.69
C GLY A 48 -5.29 -1.49 6.87
N LEU A 49 -4.38 -1.85 5.97
CA LEU A 49 -2.99 -1.40 6.05
C LEU A 49 -2.78 -0.03 5.43
N VAL A 50 -3.69 0.38 4.55
CA VAL A 50 -3.66 1.68 3.89
C VAL A 50 -5.05 2.30 3.94
N ILE A 51 -5.10 3.62 3.79
CA ILE A 51 -6.37 4.34 3.78
C ILE A 51 -6.30 5.44 2.73
N THR A 52 -7.43 5.69 2.07
CA THR A 52 -7.55 6.78 1.11
C THR A 52 -8.37 7.89 1.75
N GLN A 53 -7.85 9.11 1.73
CA GLN A 53 -8.52 10.27 2.32
C GLN A 53 -8.62 11.39 1.31
N GLN A 54 -9.65 12.21 1.45
CA GLN A 54 -9.80 13.41 0.63
C GLN A 54 -9.10 14.57 1.34
N VAL A 55 -8.14 15.18 0.67
CA VAL A 55 -7.40 16.31 1.22
C VAL A 55 -7.41 17.41 0.15
N GLN A 56 -8.13 18.49 0.40
CA GLN A 56 -8.21 19.63 -0.50
C GLN A 56 -8.58 19.23 -1.92
N GLY A 57 -9.57 18.33 -2.04
CA GLY A 57 -10.06 17.90 -3.34
C GLY A 57 -9.25 16.80 -4.00
N LEU A 58 -8.19 16.36 -3.37
CA LEU A 58 -7.36 15.26 -3.89
C LEU A 58 -7.56 14.02 -3.05
N SER A 59 -7.53 12.87 -3.71
CA SER A 59 -7.51 11.58 -3.01
C SER A 59 -6.07 11.24 -2.67
N VAL A 60 -5.79 11.11 -1.38
CA VAL A 60 -4.44 10.84 -0.88
C VAL A 60 -4.44 9.49 -0.18
N VAL A 61 -3.45 8.68 -0.48
CA VAL A 61 -3.30 7.35 0.13
C VAL A 61 -2.23 7.42 1.20
N ARG A 62 -2.55 6.89 2.37
CA ARG A 62 -1.66 6.92 3.53
C ARG A 62 -1.55 5.53 4.13
N ILE A 63 -0.38 5.26 4.73
CA ILE A 63 -0.20 4.05 5.52
C ILE A 63 -0.90 4.24 6.87
N THR A 64 -1.57 3.19 7.35
CA THR A 64 -2.26 3.23 8.63
C THR A 64 -1.33 2.78 9.75
N SER A 65 -1.81 2.90 11.01
CA SER A 65 -1.07 2.35 12.15
C SER A 65 -0.84 0.85 11.99
N SER A 66 -1.85 0.14 11.49
CA SER A 66 -1.72 -1.30 11.22
C SER A 66 -0.66 -1.57 10.17
N GLY A 67 -0.63 -0.74 9.12
CA GLY A 67 0.40 -0.88 8.08
C GLY A 67 1.79 -0.64 8.63
N ARG A 68 1.94 0.36 9.48
CA ARG A 68 3.23 0.64 10.10
C ARG A 68 3.68 -0.50 11.01
N ALA A 69 2.75 -1.12 11.72
CA ALA A 69 3.07 -2.25 12.57
C ALA A 69 3.59 -3.44 11.77
N VAL A 70 2.97 -3.71 10.63
CA VAL A 70 3.42 -4.79 9.74
C VAL A 70 4.81 -4.48 9.20
N LEU A 71 5.03 -3.24 8.79
CA LEU A 71 6.31 -2.82 8.25
C LEU A 71 7.41 -2.91 9.31
N LYS A 72 7.08 -2.57 10.55
CA LYS A 72 8.02 -2.64 11.65
C LYS A 72 8.47 -4.08 11.91
N GLN A 73 7.56 -5.03 11.76
CA GLN A 73 7.91 -6.45 11.93
C GLN A 73 8.93 -6.90 10.89
N ARG A 74 8.84 -6.34 9.67
CA ARG A 74 9.79 -6.68 8.62
C ARG A 74 11.22 -6.29 8.98
N ASN A 75 11.36 -5.20 9.74
CA ASN A 75 12.66 -4.64 10.05
C ASN A 75 13.30 -5.19 11.32
N LEU A 76 12.69 -6.19 11.91
CA LEU A 76 13.24 -6.87 13.09
C LEU A 76 14.24 -8.00 12.72
#